data_db76d6d86b01df6abb7c215eb6923579
#
_entry.id   db76d6d86b01df6abb7c215eb6923579
#
_cell.length_a   1.000
_cell.length_b   1.000
_cell.length_c   1.000
_cell.angle_alpha   90.00
_cell.angle_beta   90.00
_cell.angle_gamma   90.00
#
_symmetry.space_group_name_H-M   'P 1'
#
loop_
_entity.id
_entity.type
_entity.pdbx_description
1 polymer ?
#
loop_
_entity_poly.entity_id
_entity_poly.type
_entity_poly.pdbx_seq_one_letter_code
_entity_poly.pdbx_strand_id
1 'polypeptide(L)'
;MKTIGILGGMGPLATADLFRKIVVCTPANCDNDHIRVYIDSNARIPDRTAALLNGGPDPVPEMLSALRNLEKCGADCIIMPCNTAHAFLPDLQAETDIPILNMLQITAEACAARYPGKLAAVLATSGTIQTGLYACALDTAGVSFLEPDEAEQKEVMRLIYNVVKPWRPIPPEKAAWVSLLDSLRARGADYFILGCTELPVLAGILAVEGPFVDPTDELAHAAIRFCGLTPLKS
;
A
#
# COMPACT_ATOMS: atom_id res chain seq x y z
N MET A 1 8.04 19.84 14.73
CA MET A 1 7.17 18.78 14.16
C MET A 1 8.08 17.75 13.53
N LYS A 2 7.77 16.45 13.62
CA LYS A 2 8.55 15.37 12.99
C LYS A 2 8.39 15.42 11.46
N THR A 3 9.38 14.86 10.75
CA THR A 3 9.49 14.86 9.29
C THR A 3 9.29 13.45 8.75
N ILE A 4 8.49 13.28 7.71
CA ILE A 4 8.23 12.00 7.06
C ILE A 4 9.17 11.81 5.88
N GLY A 5 9.77 10.62 5.75
CA GLY A 5 10.45 10.16 4.54
C GLY A 5 9.60 9.15 3.78
N ILE A 6 9.32 9.41 2.50
CA ILE A 6 8.63 8.45 1.62
C ILE A 6 9.67 7.74 0.75
N LEU A 7 9.89 6.45 1.01
CA LEU A 7 10.65 5.56 0.15
C LEU A 7 9.72 5.07 -0.96
N GLY A 8 9.73 5.79 -2.05
CA GLY A 8 8.78 5.67 -3.16
C GLY A 8 9.37 5.09 -4.44
N GLY A 9 8.62 5.27 -5.55
CA GLY A 9 9.02 4.81 -6.88
C GLY A 9 8.55 3.39 -7.25
N MET A 10 7.77 2.74 -6.38
CA MET A 10 7.36 1.33 -6.50
C MET A 10 5.84 1.06 -6.69
N GLY A 11 4.95 1.90 -7.27
CA GLY A 11 5.23 2.85 -8.35
C GLY A 11 5.22 4.34 -7.96
N PRO A 12 5.65 5.13 -8.94
CA PRO A 12 5.66 6.58 -8.81
C PRO A 12 4.27 7.20 -8.56
N LEU A 13 3.24 6.68 -9.21
CA LEU A 13 1.87 7.17 -9.04
C LEU A 13 1.35 6.91 -7.62
N ALA A 14 1.58 5.71 -7.07
CA ALA A 14 1.24 5.38 -5.70
C ALA A 14 2.01 6.26 -4.68
N THR A 15 3.25 6.65 -5.02
CA THR A 15 4.04 7.59 -4.22
C THR A 15 3.40 8.98 -4.20
N ALA A 16 2.97 9.47 -5.35
CA ALA A 16 2.27 10.76 -5.46
C ALA A 16 0.92 10.73 -4.74
N ASP A 17 0.16 9.63 -4.84
CA ASP A 17 -1.12 9.47 -4.15
C ASP A 17 -0.95 9.45 -2.62
N LEU A 18 0.05 8.71 -2.10
CA LEU A 18 0.35 8.74 -0.66
C LEU A 18 0.68 10.16 -0.18
N PHE A 19 1.51 10.90 -0.92
CA PHE A 19 1.82 12.29 -0.56
C PHE A 19 0.57 13.18 -0.57
N ARG A 20 -0.27 13.07 -1.60
CA ARG A 20 -1.55 13.78 -1.67
C ARG A 20 -2.43 13.46 -0.44
N LYS A 21 -2.54 12.19 -0.04
CA LYS A 21 -3.29 11.75 1.14
C LYS A 21 -2.75 12.36 2.43
N ILE A 22 -1.43 12.39 2.62
CA ILE A 22 -0.80 13.07 3.77
C ILE A 22 -1.20 14.55 3.80
N VAL A 23 -1.15 15.24 2.66
CA VAL A 23 -1.53 16.66 2.59
C VAL A 23 -3.00 16.85 2.94
N VAL A 24 -3.90 16.09 2.32
CA VAL A 24 -5.36 16.25 2.50
C VAL A 24 -5.80 15.87 3.91
N CYS A 25 -5.19 14.84 4.52
CA CYS A 25 -5.57 14.37 5.86
C CYS A 25 -4.83 15.10 7.00
N THR A 26 -3.86 15.97 6.71
CA THR A 26 -3.21 16.79 7.73
C THR A 26 -4.14 17.93 8.16
N PRO A 27 -4.42 18.11 9.47
CA PRO A 27 -5.23 19.22 9.97
C PRO A 27 -4.42 20.52 9.93
N ALA A 28 -4.39 21.18 8.78
CA ALA A 28 -3.65 22.41 8.52
C ALA A 28 -4.60 23.57 8.18
N ASN A 29 -4.34 24.75 8.71
CA ASN A 29 -5.07 25.98 8.40
C ASN A 29 -4.31 26.84 7.35
N CYS A 30 -3.01 26.60 7.20
CA CYS A 30 -2.14 27.26 6.22
C CYS A 30 -0.99 26.32 5.84
N ASP A 31 -0.22 26.71 4.81
CA ASP A 31 0.89 25.89 4.30
C ASP A 31 1.92 25.51 5.37
N ASN A 32 2.17 26.43 6.32
CA ASN A 32 3.16 26.21 7.38
C ASN A 32 2.73 25.20 8.47
N ASP A 33 1.47 24.83 8.52
CA ASP A 33 0.92 23.83 9.44
C ASP A 33 1.11 22.41 8.92
N HIS A 34 1.45 22.23 7.61
CA HIS A 34 1.65 20.93 7.03
C HIS A 34 2.95 20.26 7.51
N ILE A 35 2.91 18.93 7.54
CA ILE A 35 4.06 18.09 7.87
C ILE A 35 5.11 18.21 6.77
N ARG A 36 6.37 18.40 7.16
CA ARG A 36 7.48 18.34 6.22
C ARG A 36 7.68 16.92 5.72
N VAL A 37 7.74 16.73 4.40
CA VAL A 37 7.88 15.42 3.75
C VAL A 37 9.05 15.45 2.78
N TYR A 38 9.93 14.46 2.87
CA TYR A 38 10.92 14.15 1.85
C TYR A 38 10.47 12.93 1.07
N ILE A 39 10.64 12.95 -0.24
CA ILE A 39 10.24 11.86 -1.13
C ILE A 39 11.43 11.47 -1.98
N ASP A 40 11.89 10.22 -1.85
CA ASP A 40 12.75 9.59 -2.83
C ASP A 40 11.91 8.67 -3.71
N SER A 41 11.55 9.13 -4.90
CA SER A 41 10.78 8.34 -5.88
C SER A 41 11.73 7.58 -6.79
N ASN A 42 12.40 6.54 -6.27
CA ASN A 42 13.37 5.74 -7.00
C ASN A 42 12.67 4.68 -7.89
N ALA A 43 12.33 5.07 -9.11
CA ALA A 43 11.71 4.18 -10.10
C ALA A 43 12.69 3.12 -10.67
N ARG A 44 13.96 3.11 -10.25
CA ARG A 44 14.95 2.09 -10.62
C ARG A 44 14.90 0.85 -9.73
N ILE A 45 14.19 0.90 -8.60
CA ILE A 45 14.00 -0.25 -7.72
C ILE A 45 13.37 -1.40 -8.52
N PRO A 46 14.05 -2.57 -8.64
CA PRO A 46 13.57 -3.72 -9.40
C PRO A 46 12.17 -4.19 -8.95
N ASP A 47 11.44 -4.87 -9.84
CA ASP A 47 10.11 -5.39 -9.51
C ASP A 47 10.17 -6.41 -8.37
N ARG A 48 9.45 -6.13 -7.29
CA ARG A 48 9.44 -6.91 -6.05
C ARG A 48 8.82 -8.28 -6.23
N THR A 49 7.77 -8.40 -7.05
CA THR A 49 7.15 -9.70 -7.35
C THR A 49 8.10 -10.57 -8.18
N ALA A 50 8.79 -10.00 -9.15
CA ALA A 50 9.78 -10.73 -9.93
C ALA A 50 10.96 -11.20 -9.05
N ALA A 51 11.45 -10.35 -8.14
CA ALA A 51 12.50 -10.72 -7.21
C ALA A 51 12.08 -11.88 -6.29
N LEU A 52 10.88 -11.82 -5.74
CA LEU A 52 10.39 -12.84 -4.79
C LEU A 52 10.05 -14.18 -5.44
N LEU A 53 9.48 -14.17 -6.65
CA LEU A 53 8.88 -15.38 -7.25
C LEU A 53 9.62 -15.92 -8.46
N ASN A 54 10.39 -15.07 -9.17
CA ASN A 54 10.89 -15.41 -10.50
C ASN A 54 12.42 -15.25 -10.62
N GLY A 55 13.15 -15.11 -9.50
CA GLY A 55 14.61 -14.92 -9.54
C GLY A 55 15.03 -13.61 -10.23
N GLY A 56 14.16 -12.59 -10.18
CA GLY A 56 14.47 -11.25 -10.68
C GLY A 56 15.56 -10.55 -9.86
N PRO A 57 16.04 -9.38 -10.34
CA PRO A 57 17.07 -8.62 -9.62
C PRO A 57 16.62 -8.24 -8.20
N ASP A 58 17.57 -8.28 -7.26
CA ASP A 58 17.36 -7.89 -5.87
C ASP A 58 17.01 -6.39 -5.75
N PRO A 59 15.87 -6.02 -5.15
CA PRO A 59 15.49 -4.62 -4.98
C PRO A 59 16.17 -3.95 -3.78
N VAL A 60 16.74 -4.71 -2.84
CA VAL A 60 17.27 -4.19 -1.57
C VAL A 60 18.37 -3.13 -1.78
N PRO A 61 19.35 -3.29 -2.67
CA PRO A 61 20.38 -2.27 -2.87
C PRO A 61 19.83 -0.89 -3.26
N GLU A 62 18.86 -0.85 -4.17
CA GLU A 62 18.22 0.40 -4.61
C GLU A 62 17.28 0.97 -3.52
N MET A 63 16.61 0.11 -2.74
CA MET A 63 15.80 0.54 -1.60
C MET A 63 16.69 1.15 -0.50
N LEU A 64 17.83 0.55 -0.19
CA LEU A 64 18.82 1.10 0.76
C LEU A 64 19.39 2.44 0.27
N SER A 65 19.64 2.58 -1.03
CA SER A 65 20.08 3.86 -1.61
C SER A 65 19.06 4.97 -1.33
N ALA A 66 17.78 4.70 -1.57
CA ALA A 66 16.69 5.64 -1.28
C ALA A 66 16.54 5.92 0.23
N LEU A 67 16.64 4.88 1.07
CA LEU A 67 16.60 5.01 2.52
C LEU A 67 17.69 5.97 3.03
N ARG A 68 18.93 5.79 2.58
CA ARG A 68 20.07 6.64 2.99
C ARG A 68 19.92 8.09 2.51
N ASN A 69 19.25 8.34 1.39
CA ASN A 69 18.92 9.71 0.97
C ASN A 69 17.93 10.36 1.93
N LEU A 70 16.90 9.63 2.36
CA LEU A 70 15.91 10.12 3.31
C LEU A 70 16.50 10.36 4.70
N GLU A 71 17.42 9.50 5.16
CA GLU A 71 18.20 9.70 6.39
C GLU A 71 19.00 10.99 6.35
N LYS A 72 19.77 11.21 5.27
CA LYS A 72 20.56 12.46 5.06
C LYS A 72 19.69 13.71 5.04
N CYS A 73 18.43 13.58 4.58
CA CYS A 73 17.46 14.69 4.60
C CYS A 73 16.90 14.93 6.01
N GLY A 74 17.11 14.03 6.95
CA GLY A 74 16.62 14.15 8.34
C GLY A 74 15.17 13.71 8.51
N ALA A 75 14.76 12.62 7.85
CA ALA A 75 13.48 11.98 8.11
C ALA A 75 13.45 11.35 9.50
N ASP A 76 12.35 11.53 10.25
CA ASP A 76 12.13 10.94 11.58
C ASP A 76 11.41 9.59 11.50
N CYS A 77 10.74 9.29 10.40
CA CYS A 77 10.20 7.98 10.08
C CYS A 77 10.19 7.76 8.57
N ILE A 78 10.18 6.49 8.18
CA ILE A 78 10.09 6.08 6.78
C ILE A 78 8.75 5.37 6.55
N ILE A 79 8.13 5.67 5.41
CA ILE A 79 6.93 4.99 4.92
C ILE A 79 7.12 4.55 3.47
N MET A 80 6.59 3.37 3.13
CA MET A 80 6.74 2.78 1.80
C MET A 80 5.37 2.49 1.16
N PRO A 81 4.94 3.23 0.11
CA PRO A 81 3.69 2.96 -0.59
C PRO A 81 3.80 1.76 -1.53
N CYS A 82 4.13 0.61 -1.00
CA CYS A 82 4.21 -0.65 -1.74
C CYS A 82 4.07 -1.84 -0.79
N ASN A 83 2.95 -2.56 -0.87
CA ASN A 83 2.71 -3.70 0.01
C ASN A 83 3.77 -4.80 -0.16
N THR A 84 4.08 -5.19 -1.40
CA THR A 84 5.08 -6.23 -1.71
C THR A 84 6.48 -5.87 -1.20
N ALA A 85 6.83 -4.59 -1.14
CA ALA A 85 8.13 -4.14 -0.64
C ALA A 85 8.36 -4.45 0.84
N HIS A 86 7.27 -4.67 1.60
CA HIS A 86 7.35 -5.04 3.02
C HIS A 86 7.94 -6.44 3.25
N ALA A 87 8.09 -7.27 2.21
CA ALA A 87 8.89 -8.49 2.28
C ALA A 87 10.36 -8.20 2.65
N PHE A 88 10.86 -7.04 2.27
CA PHE A 88 12.24 -6.59 2.51
C PHE A 88 12.36 -5.63 3.70
N LEU A 89 11.27 -5.40 4.43
CA LEU A 89 11.27 -4.49 5.58
C LEU A 89 12.29 -4.90 6.67
N PRO A 90 12.45 -6.19 7.02
CA PRO A 90 13.47 -6.61 8.00
C PRO A 90 14.88 -6.22 7.56
N ASP A 91 15.22 -6.39 6.28
CA ASP A 91 16.55 -6.06 5.75
C ASP A 91 16.79 -4.55 5.79
N LEU A 92 15.77 -3.74 5.48
CA LEU A 92 15.85 -2.28 5.55
C LEU A 92 15.95 -1.78 6.99
N GLN A 93 15.14 -2.34 7.90
CA GLN A 93 15.13 -1.90 9.29
C GLN A 93 16.43 -2.27 10.03
N ALA A 94 17.13 -3.33 9.61
CA ALA A 94 18.44 -3.69 10.15
C ALA A 94 19.53 -2.66 9.80
N GLU A 95 19.33 -1.85 8.77
CA GLU A 95 20.29 -0.87 8.26
C GLU A 95 20.03 0.57 8.74
N THR A 96 19.00 0.78 9.57
CA THR A 96 18.63 2.12 10.06
C THR A 96 17.99 2.08 11.45
N ASP A 97 18.28 3.10 12.26
CA ASP A 97 17.58 3.35 13.53
C ASP A 97 16.26 4.12 13.35
N ILE A 98 16.01 4.65 12.15
CA ILE A 98 14.77 5.37 11.85
C ILE A 98 13.64 4.34 11.72
N PRO A 99 12.51 4.49 12.44
CA PRO A 99 11.40 3.55 12.34
C PRO A 99 10.78 3.54 10.94
N ILE A 100 10.66 2.35 10.35
CA ILE A 100 9.92 2.13 9.12
C ILE A 100 8.52 1.65 9.47
N LEU A 101 7.49 2.43 9.17
CA LEU A 101 6.10 2.08 9.52
C LEU A 101 5.61 0.91 8.66
N ASN A 102 5.17 -0.17 9.31
CA ASN A 102 4.69 -1.37 8.62
C ASN A 102 3.25 -1.18 8.14
N MET A 103 3.07 -0.91 6.84
CA MET A 103 1.77 -0.69 6.22
C MET A 103 0.83 -1.88 6.37
N LEU A 104 1.34 -3.12 6.31
CA LEU A 104 0.51 -4.33 6.40
C LEU A 104 -0.07 -4.51 7.79
N GLN A 105 0.74 -4.34 8.82
CA GLN A 105 0.30 -4.38 10.21
C GLN A 105 -0.71 -3.28 10.51
N ILE A 106 -0.41 -2.03 10.11
CA ILE A 106 -1.31 -0.89 10.28
C ILE A 106 -2.67 -1.15 9.62
N THR A 107 -2.66 -1.73 8.39
CA THR A 107 -3.89 -2.08 7.68
C THR A 107 -4.66 -3.17 8.40
N ALA A 108 -3.99 -4.21 8.88
CA ALA A 108 -4.64 -5.30 9.61
C ALA A 108 -5.29 -4.82 10.92
N GLU A 109 -4.61 -3.98 11.68
CA GLU A 109 -5.14 -3.35 12.90
C GLU A 109 -6.37 -2.47 12.59
N ALA A 110 -6.33 -1.70 11.50
CA ALA A 110 -7.47 -0.91 11.04
C ALA A 110 -8.66 -1.78 10.62
N CYS A 111 -8.41 -2.92 9.96
CA CYS A 111 -9.44 -3.89 9.63
C CYS A 111 -10.10 -4.49 10.87
N ALA A 112 -9.31 -4.93 11.84
CA ALA A 112 -9.81 -5.49 13.10
C ALA A 112 -10.70 -4.48 13.86
N ALA A 113 -10.31 -3.20 13.88
CA ALA A 113 -11.06 -2.16 14.54
C ALA A 113 -12.35 -1.76 13.79
N ARG A 114 -12.31 -1.71 12.45
CA ARG A 114 -13.42 -1.21 11.61
C ARG A 114 -14.46 -2.29 11.29
N TYR A 115 -14.01 -3.53 11.13
CA TYR A 115 -14.82 -4.66 10.65
C TYR A 115 -14.74 -5.89 11.56
N PRO A 116 -15.05 -5.79 12.88
CA PRO A 116 -14.93 -6.91 13.80
C PRO A 116 -15.82 -8.08 13.37
N GLY A 117 -15.22 -9.28 13.26
CA GLY A 117 -15.92 -10.52 12.90
C GLY A 117 -16.35 -10.63 11.43
N LYS A 118 -15.89 -9.72 10.56
CA LYS A 118 -16.17 -9.72 9.13
C LYS A 118 -15.06 -10.41 8.33
N LEU A 119 -15.40 -10.93 7.15
CA LEU A 119 -14.49 -11.62 6.25
C LEU A 119 -13.92 -10.64 5.23
N ALA A 120 -12.59 -10.44 5.25
CA ALA A 120 -11.88 -9.63 4.27
C ALA A 120 -11.58 -10.42 2.99
N ALA A 121 -11.61 -9.79 1.81
CA ALA A 121 -10.92 -10.30 0.63
C ALA A 121 -9.65 -9.48 0.39
N VAL A 122 -8.50 -10.14 0.24
CA VAL A 122 -7.20 -9.50 0.03
C VAL A 122 -6.89 -9.44 -1.45
N LEU A 123 -6.95 -8.27 -2.07
CA LEU A 123 -6.59 -8.03 -3.46
C LEU A 123 -5.16 -7.50 -3.54
N ALA A 124 -4.19 -8.33 -3.90
CA ALA A 124 -2.77 -7.96 -3.91
C ALA A 124 -2.01 -8.63 -5.06
N THR A 125 -0.75 -8.25 -5.25
CA THR A 125 0.11 -8.93 -6.22
C THR A 125 0.38 -10.37 -5.80
N SER A 126 0.69 -11.24 -6.77
CA SER A 126 1.08 -12.62 -6.46
C SER A 126 2.29 -12.69 -5.53
N GLY A 127 3.22 -11.73 -5.61
CA GLY A 127 4.34 -11.64 -4.66
C GLY A 127 3.87 -11.43 -3.23
N THR A 128 2.88 -10.58 -3.00
CA THR A 128 2.31 -10.32 -1.68
C THR A 128 1.51 -11.52 -1.15
N ILE A 129 0.71 -12.15 -2.00
CA ILE A 129 -0.11 -13.32 -1.63
C ILE A 129 0.80 -14.53 -1.31
N GLN A 130 1.68 -14.95 -2.24
CA GLN A 130 2.48 -16.17 -2.09
C GLN A 130 3.53 -16.09 -0.99
N THR A 131 3.96 -14.89 -0.60
CA THR A 131 4.85 -14.70 0.55
C THR A 131 4.11 -14.64 1.89
N GLY A 132 2.78 -14.70 1.88
CA GLY A 132 1.96 -14.69 3.10
C GLY A 132 2.00 -13.39 3.90
N LEU A 133 2.41 -12.29 3.28
CA LEU A 133 2.59 -11.00 3.98
C LEU A 133 1.31 -10.53 4.68
N TYR A 134 0.18 -10.54 3.95
CA TYR A 134 -1.11 -10.19 4.55
C TYR A 134 -1.63 -11.28 5.47
N ALA A 135 -1.43 -12.56 5.14
CA ALA A 135 -1.86 -13.67 5.99
C ALA A 135 -1.27 -13.51 7.40
N CYS A 136 0.04 -13.30 7.50
CA CYS A 136 0.72 -13.09 8.78
C CYS A 136 0.18 -11.88 9.55
N ALA A 137 -0.03 -10.74 8.90
CA ALA A 137 -0.51 -9.52 9.54
C ALA A 137 -1.97 -9.65 10.01
N LEU A 138 -2.85 -10.23 9.18
CA LEU A 138 -4.26 -10.40 9.47
C LEU A 138 -4.50 -11.45 10.56
N ASP A 139 -3.79 -12.58 10.52
CA ASP A 139 -3.85 -13.60 11.57
C ASP A 139 -3.42 -13.01 12.92
N THR A 140 -2.33 -12.22 12.93
CA THR A 140 -1.87 -11.54 14.15
C THR A 140 -2.91 -10.57 14.71
N ALA A 141 -3.67 -9.90 13.84
CA ALA A 141 -4.74 -8.98 14.24
C ALA A 141 -6.08 -9.67 14.50
N GLY A 142 -6.19 -11.00 14.30
CA GLY A 142 -7.43 -11.77 14.48
C GLY A 142 -8.50 -11.47 13.43
N VAL A 143 -8.09 -11.10 12.22
CA VAL A 143 -8.98 -10.79 11.09
C VAL A 143 -9.12 -12.01 10.18
N SER A 144 -10.36 -12.47 9.99
CA SER A 144 -10.65 -13.52 9.00
C SER A 144 -10.52 -12.97 7.59
N PHE A 145 -9.89 -13.72 6.70
CA PHE A 145 -9.69 -13.29 5.32
C PHE A 145 -9.80 -14.45 4.32
N LEU A 146 -10.02 -14.12 3.06
CA LEU A 146 -9.87 -14.99 1.91
C LEU A 146 -8.96 -14.33 0.87
N GLU A 147 -8.30 -15.18 0.12
CA GLU A 147 -7.48 -14.76 -1.03
C GLU A 147 -8.20 -15.11 -2.34
N PRO A 148 -7.91 -14.39 -3.44
CA PRO A 148 -8.40 -14.73 -4.76
C PRO A 148 -8.02 -16.17 -5.15
N ASP A 149 -8.90 -16.86 -5.86
CA ASP A 149 -8.52 -18.09 -6.54
C ASP A 149 -7.58 -17.83 -7.74
N GLU A 150 -7.18 -18.90 -8.44
CA GLU A 150 -6.22 -18.78 -9.55
C GLU A 150 -6.73 -17.85 -10.67
N ALA A 151 -8.02 -17.93 -11.01
CA ALA A 151 -8.62 -17.12 -12.07
C ALA A 151 -8.78 -15.65 -11.63
N GLU A 152 -9.27 -15.44 -10.42
CA GLU A 152 -9.39 -14.14 -9.79
C GLU A 152 -8.02 -13.47 -9.64
N GLN A 153 -6.99 -14.21 -9.20
CA GLN A 153 -5.63 -13.71 -9.04
C GLN A 153 -4.99 -13.29 -10.38
N LYS A 154 -5.23 -14.04 -11.45
CA LYS A 154 -4.80 -13.64 -12.80
C LYS A 154 -5.42 -12.31 -13.21
N GLU A 155 -6.70 -12.10 -12.89
CA GLU A 155 -7.38 -10.84 -13.19
C GLU A 155 -6.84 -9.67 -12.32
N VAL A 156 -6.60 -9.90 -11.03
CA VAL A 156 -5.94 -8.90 -10.16
C VAL A 156 -4.59 -8.48 -10.74
N MET A 157 -3.76 -9.44 -11.14
CA MET A 157 -2.45 -9.17 -11.74
C MET A 157 -2.56 -8.41 -13.06
N ARG A 158 -3.54 -8.77 -13.91
CA ARG A 158 -3.80 -8.08 -15.18
C ARG A 158 -4.17 -6.61 -14.93
N LEU A 159 -5.07 -6.35 -14.00
CA LEU A 159 -5.50 -5.00 -13.64
C LEU A 159 -4.31 -4.16 -13.13
N ILE A 160 -3.46 -4.73 -12.28
CA ILE A 160 -2.30 -4.03 -11.74
C ILE A 160 -1.27 -3.74 -12.84
N TYR A 161 -0.80 -4.76 -13.55
CA TYR A 161 0.37 -4.65 -14.42
C TYR A 161 0.06 -4.17 -15.84
N ASN A 162 -1.12 -4.50 -16.38
CA ASN A 162 -1.45 -4.17 -17.77
C ASN A 162 -2.34 -2.95 -17.89
N VAL A 163 -2.94 -2.51 -16.78
CA VAL A 163 -3.92 -1.45 -16.76
C VAL A 163 -3.38 -0.23 -16.00
N VAL A 164 -3.15 -0.34 -14.70
CA VAL A 164 -2.79 0.82 -13.89
C VAL A 164 -1.34 1.22 -14.04
N LYS A 165 -0.40 0.27 -13.92
CA LYS A 165 1.05 0.60 -14.01
C LYS A 165 1.46 1.27 -15.32
N PRO A 166 0.98 0.82 -16.52
CA PRO A 166 1.30 1.50 -17.77
C PRO A 166 0.56 2.81 -17.98
N TRP A 167 -0.34 3.20 -17.07
CA TRP A 167 -1.18 4.39 -17.18
C TRP A 167 -1.94 4.46 -18.50
N ARG A 168 -2.64 3.39 -18.87
CA ARG A 168 -3.45 3.35 -20.09
C ARG A 168 -4.87 3.80 -19.81
N PRO A 169 -5.50 4.67 -20.65
CA PRO A 169 -6.91 5.02 -20.53
C PRO A 169 -7.78 3.76 -20.68
N ILE A 170 -8.76 3.58 -19.78
CA ILE A 170 -9.41 2.30 -19.57
C ILE A 170 -10.94 2.45 -19.67
N PRO A 171 -11.58 2.15 -20.79
CA PRO A 171 -13.03 2.05 -20.81
C PRO A 171 -13.64 0.70 -20.44
N PRO A 172 -13.14 -0.49 -20.83
CA PRO A 172 -13.87 -1.74 -20.54
C PRO A 172 -13.62 -2.34 -19.15
N GLU A 173 -12.67 -1.83 -18.37
CA GLU A 173 -12.18 -2.47 -17.15
C GLU A 173 -13.16 -2.37 -15.96
N LYS A 174 -14.11 -1.45 -16.00
CA LYS A 174 -15.12 -1.34 -14.92
C LYS A 174 -15.93 -2.62 -14.74
N ALA A 175 -16.35 -3.24 -15.84
CA ALA A 175 -17.11 -4.50 -15.79
C ALA A 175 -16.26 -5.64 -15.22
N ALA A 176 -14.99 -5.75 -15.62
CA ALA A 176 -14.07 -6.75 -15.12
C ALA A 176 -13.79 -6.56 -13.62
N TRP A 177 -13.56 -5.30 -13.19
CA TRP A 177 -13.37 -4.98 -11.78
C TRP A 177 -14.60 -5.34 -10.93
N VAL A 178 -15.80 -4.95 -11.37
CA VAL A 178 -17.06 -5.27 -10.68
C VAL A 178 -17.29 -6.78 -10.63
N SER A 179 -17.05 -7.50 -11.73
CA SER A 179 -17.20 -8.96 -11.78
C SER A 179 -16.26 -9.67 -10.81
N LEU A 180 -15.01 -9.21 -10.67
CA LEU A 180 -14.05 -9.72 -9.69
C LEU A 180 -14.54 -9.51 -8.25
N LEU A 181 -15.03 -8.31 -7.92
CA LEU A 181 -15.57 -8.03 -6.59
C LEU A 181 -16.81 -8.87 -6.28
N ASP A 182 -17.69 -9.08 -7.27
CA ASP A 182 -18.91 -9.89 -7.11
C ASP A 182 -18.57 -11.37 -6.91
N SER A 183 -17.55 -11.91 -7.61
CA SER A 183 -17.04 -13.24 -7.37
C SER A 183 -16.57 -13.44 -5.92
N LEU A 184 -15.77 -12.52 -5.41
CA LEU A 184 -15.29 -12.57 -4.04
C LEU A 184 -16.42 -12.39 -3.01
N ARG A 185 -17.43 -11.56 -3.29
CA ARG A 185 -18.65 -11.45 -2.45
C ARG A 185 -19.43 -12.78 -2.42
N ALA A 186 -19.56 -13.45 -3.56
CA ALA A 186 -20.22 -14.74 -3.63
C ALA A 186 -19.50 -15.83 -2.79
N ARG A 187 -18.19 -15.65 -2.55
CA ARG A 187 -17.40 -16.49 -1.65
C ARG A 187 -17.45 -16.04 -0.18
N GLY A 188 -18.22 -15.01 0.13
CA GLY A 188 -18.51 -14.55 1.48
C GLY A 188 -17.74 -13.31 1.92
N ALA A 189 -16.98 -12.64 1.05
CA ALA A 189 -16.27 -11.41 1.41
C ALA A 189 -17.25 -10.29 1.80
N ASP A 190 -17.08 -9.74 2.99
CA ASP A 190 -17.83 -8.58 3.48
C ASP A 190 -17.20 -7.25 3.01
N TYR A 191 -15.87 -7.22 2.87
CA TYR A 191 -15.09 -6.04 2.46
C TYR A 191 -13.80 -6.43 1.77
N PHE A 192 -13.10 -5.45 1.19
CA PHE A 192 -11.92 -5.68 0.36
C PHE A 192 -10.73 -4.86 0.84
N ILE A 193 -9.58 -5.52 1.04
CA ILE A 193 -8.30 -4.87 1.25
C ILE A 193 -7.65 -4.66 -0.10
N LEU A 194 -7.44 -3.40 -0.51
CA LEU A 194 -6.78 -3.04 -1.76
C LEU A 194 -5.26 -3.13 -1.59
N GLY A 195 -4.76 -4.35 -1.36
CA GLY A 195 -3.38 -4.71 -0.99
C GLY A 195 -2.34 -4.55 -2.09
N CYS A 196 -2.67 -3.82 -3.15
CA CYS A 196 -1.73 -3.23 -4.09
C CYS A 196 -2.11 -1.77 -4.29
N THR A 197 -1.16 -0.87 -4.16
CA THR A 197 -1.37 0.59 -4.17
C THR A 197 -1.88 1.15 -5.49
N GLU A 198 -1.87 0.37 -6.54
CA GLU A 198 -2.51 0.66 -7.82
C GLU A 198 -4.04 0.46 -7.79
N LEU A 199 -4.56 -0.42 -6.92
CA LEU A 199 -5.99 -0.75 -6.89
C LEU A 199 -6.87 0.39 -6.35
N PRO A 200 -6.49 1.15 -5.31
CA PRO A 200 -7.22 2.37 -4.93
C PRO A 200 -7.30 3.38 -6.07
N VAL A 201 -6.21 3.55 -6.81
CA VAL A 201 -6.17 4.43 -7.99
C VAL A 201 -7.14 3.93 -9.07
N LEU A 202 -7.16 2.61 -9.32
CA LEU A 202 -8.11 2.00 -10.26
C LEU A 202 -9.56 2.24 -9.84
N ALA A 203 -9.90 1.96 -8.58
CA ALA A 203 -11.25 2.16 -8.04
C ALA A 203 -11.71 3.62 -8.21
N GLY A 204 -10.82 4.58 -7.94
CA GLY A 204 -11.09 6.01 -8.14
C GLY A 204 -11.33 6.38 -9.60
N ILE A 205 -10.48 5.91 -10.53
CA ILE A 205 -10.63 6.17 -11.97
C ILE A 205 -11.93 5.59 -12.51
N LEU A 206 -12.28 4.37 -12.08
CA LEU A 206 -13.50 3.68 -12.53
C LEU A 206 -14.77 4.20 -11.83
N ALA A 207 -14.64 5.07 -10.84
CA ALA A 207 -15.72 5.52 -9.98
C ALA A 207 -16.55 4.32 -9.46
N VAL A 208 -15.85 3.34 -8.85
CA VAL A 208 -16.45 2.17 -8.20
C VAL A 208 -16.26 2.33 -6.70
N GLU A 209 -17.38 2.49 -6.01
CA GLU A 209 -17.42 2.54 -4.56
C GLU A 209 -17.64 1.14 -3.96
N GLY A 210 -17.17 0.94 -2.75
CA GLY A 210 -17.35 -0.32 -2.03
C GLY A 210 -16.79 -0.22 -0.62
N PRO A 211 -16.96 -1.27 0.18
CA PRO A 211 -16.36 -1.37 1.50
C PRO A 211 -14.86 -1.67 1.36
N PHE A 212 -14.12 -0.67 0.86
CA PHE A 212 -12.68 -0.78 0.63
C PHE A 212 -11.88 -0.35 1.84
N VAL A 213 -10.81 -1.08 2.12
CA VAL A 213 -9.71 -0.65 2.99
C VAL A 213 -8.52 -0.35 2.08
N ASP A 214 -8.10 0.89 2.08
CA ASP A 214 -6.94 1.35 1.33
C ASP A 214 -5.72 1.43 2.24
N PRO A 215 -4.72 0.55 2.05
CA PRO A 215 -3.51 0.56 2.89
C PRO A 215 -2.73 1.87 2.84
N THR A 216 -2.82 2.65 1.76
CA THR A 216 -2.14 3.94 1.67
C THR A 216 -2.83 5.02 2.51
N ASP A 217 -4.16 4.97 2.66
CA ASP A 217 -4.89 5.84 3.58
C ASP A 217 -4.50 5.53 5.04
N GLU A 218 -4.49 4.25 5.40
CA GLU A 218 -4.11 3.83 6.76
C GLU A 218 -2.66 4.22 7.08
N LEU A 219 -1.75 4.06 6.11
CA LEU A 219 -0.35 4.46 6.25
C LEU A 219 -0.21 5.99 6.38
N ALA A 220 -0.93 6.77 5.59
CA ALA A 220 -0.95 8.24 5.70
C ALA A 220 -1.43 8.67 7.08
N HIS A 221 -2.53 8.09 7.56
CA HIS A 221 -3.07 8.37 8.90
C HIS A 221 -2.08 8.00 10.01
N ALA A 222 -1.39 6.85 9.91
CA ALA A 222 -0.39 6.44 10.87
C ALA A 222 0.83 7.38 10.88
N ALA A 223 1.29 7.81 9.72
CA ALA A 223 2.39 8.76 9.60
C ALA A 223 2.05 10.13 10.18
N ILE A 224 0.81 10.62 9.97
CA ILE A 224 0.31 11.87 10.57
C ILE A 224 0.27 11.74 12.10
N ARG A 225 -0.24 10.61 12.63
CA ARG A 225 -0.23 10.33 14.08
C ARG A 225 1.18 10.25 14.64
N PHE A 226 2.13 9.65 13.92
CA PHE A 226 3.54 9.62 14.31
C PHE A 226 4.14 11.02 14.46
N CYS A 227 3.68 11.98 13.65
CA CYS A 227 4.06 13.40 13.75
C CYS A 227 3.34 14.16 14.87
N GLY A 228 2.48 13.52 15.64
CA GLY A 228 1.76 14.10 16.78
C GLY A 228 0.46 14.81 16.43
N LEU A 229 -0.06 14.61 15.21
CA LEU A 229 -1.32 15.19 14.75
C LEU A 229 -2.45 14.14 14.71
N THR A 230 -3.70 14.59 14.80
CA THR A 230 -4.88 13.75 14.58
C THR A 230 -5.32 13.88 13.12
N PRO A 231 -5.24 12.83 12.30
CA PRO A 231 -5.58 12.94 10.89
C PRO A 231 -7.06 13.26 10.68
N LEU A 232 -7.36 14.06 9.67
CA LEU A 232 -8.70 14.26 9.16
C LEU A 232 -9.17 12.98 8.47
N LYS A 233 -10.50 12.78 8.39
CA LYS A 233 -11.07 11.68 7.59
C LYS A 233 -10.82 11.96 6.11
N SER A 234 -10.33 10.96 5.38
CA SER A 234 -10.23 10.98 3.92
C SER A 234 -11.59 10.93 3.25
#